data_df21eddcac5d1e45c6bde9e1bb33e280
#
_entry.id   df21eddcac5d1e45c6bde9e1bb33e280
#
_cell.length_a   1.000
_cell.length_b   1.000
_cell.length_c   1.000
_cell.angle_alpha   90.00
_cell.angle_beta   90.00
_cell.angle_gamma   90.00
#
_symmetry.space_group_name_H-M   'P 1'
#
loop_
_entity.id
_entity.type
_entity.pdbx_description
1 polymer ?
#
loop_
_entity_poly.entity_id
_entity_poly.type
_entity_poly.pdbx_seq_one_letter_code
_entity_poly.pdbx_strand_id
1 'polypeptide(L)'
;MIIIDKLKKNFGEKIAVDIEHYEINQGDMLGLVGNNGAGKTTLFRIMLDLLKADDGKVIINDIDVSQSEDWKSITGAFIDDGFLIDYLTPEEYFYFIGKMYGLKKEEVDERLIPFERFMSGEVIGHKKLIRNYSAGNKQKIGIISAMLHYPQLLILDEPFNFLDPSSQSIIKHLLKKYNEEHQATVIISSHNLNHTVDVCPRIALLEHGVIIRDIIN
;
A
#
# COMPACT_ATOMS: atom_id res chain seq x y z
N MET A 1 10.23 -5.47 -10.73
CA MET A 1 9.45 -6.71 -10.93
C MET A 1 9.26 -7.41 -9.60
N ILE A 2 8.08 -7.99 -9.35
CA ILE A 2 7.81 -8.77 -8.13
C ILE A 2 7.50 -10.19 -8.56
N ILE A 3 8.11 -11.17 -7.90
CA ILE A 3 7.87 -12.58 -8.14
C ILE A 3 7.43 -13.22 -6.82
N ILE A 4 6.31 -13.91 -6.86
CA ILE A 4 5.81 -14.77 -5.79
C ILE A 4 6.02 -16.22 -6.28
N ASP A 5 6.79 -17.00 -5.54
CA ASP A 5 7.17 -18.36 -5.96
C ASP A 5 6.88 -19.36 -4.84
N LYS A 6 6.00 -20.34 -5.11
CA LYS A 6 5.57 -21.43 -4.23
C LYS A 6 5.17 -20.98 -2.83
N LEU A 7 4.55 -19.78 -2.75
CA LEU A 7 4.28 -19.10 -1.50
C LEU A 7 3.11 -19.76 -0.76
N LYS A 8 3.37 -20.22 0.49
CA LYS A 8 2.35 -20.80 1.35
C LYS A 8 2.33 -20.17 2.72
N LYS A 9 1.11 -19.96 3.25
CA LYS A 9 0.86 -19.52 4.61
C LYS A 9 -0.40 -20.15 5.16
N ASN A 10 -0.26 -20.83 6.31
CA ASN A 10 -1.35 -21.43 7.03
C ASN A 10 -1.49 -20.83 8.43
N PHE A 11 -2.70 -20.76 8.94
CA PHE A 11 -3.01 -20.48 10.34
C PHE A 11 -3.80 -21.68 10.89
N GLY A 12 -3.09 -22.59 11.55
CA GLY A 12 -3.65 -23.90 11.91
C GLY A 12 -4.05 -24.69 10.66
N GLU A 13 -5.29 -25.11 10.56
CA GLU A 13 -5.82 -25.83 9.39
C GLU A 13 -6.27 -24.90 8.24
N LYS A 14 -6.31 -23.59 8.48
CA LYS A 14 -6.77 -22.63 7.47
C LYS A 14 -5.61 -22.20 6.56
N ILE A 15 -5.76 -22.48 5.27
CA ILE A 15 -4.88 -21.94 4.24
C ILE A 15 -5.22 -20.46 4.05
N ALA A 16 -4.24 -19.57 4.27
CA ALA A 16 -4.40 -18.14 4.09
C ALA A 16 -3.80 -17.63 2.77
N VAL A 17 -2.72 -18.27 2.31
CA VAL A 17 -2.07 -18.01 1.01
C VAL A 17 -1.53 -19.33 0.48
N ASP A 18 -1.80 -19.63 -0.80
CA ASP A 18 -1.25 -20.76 -1.56
C ASP A 18 -1.13 -20.34 -3.03
N ILE A 19 0.01 -19.76 -3.38
CA ILE A 19 0.26 -19.20 -4.71
C ILE A 19 1.50 -19.90 -5.28
N GLU A 20 1.29 -20.74 -6.28
CA GLU A 20 2.40 -21.50 -6.91
C GLU A 20 3.37 -20.58 -7.64
N HIS A 21 2.84 -19.65 -8.45
CA HIS A 21 3.65 -18.66 -9.15
C HIS A 21 2.81 -17.45 -9.53
N TYR A 22 3.33 -16.23 -9.27
CA TYR A 22 2.70 -15.01 -9.72
C TYR A 22 3.71 -13.90 -9.94
N GLU A 23 3.56 -13.15 -11.03
CA GLU A 23 4.46 -12.07 -11.41
C GLU A 23 3.72 -10.74 -11.55
N ILE A 24 4.33 -9.67 -11.03
CA ILE A 24 3.86 -8.30 -11.19
C ILE A 24 5.01 -7.51 -11.83
N ASN A 25 4.77 -6.95 -13.02
CA ASN A 25 5.80 -6.23 -13.74
C ASN A 25 6.04 -4.85 -13.14
N GLN A 26 7.21 -4.30 -13.41
CA GLN A 26 7.49 -2.91 -13.08
C GLN A 26 6.53 -1.99 -13.82
N GLY A 27 5.99 -1.00 -13.09
CA GLY A 27 5.01 -0.06 -13.63
C GLY A 27 3.57 -0.58 -13.68
N ASP A 28 3.32 -1.86 -13.34
CA ASP A 28 1.95 -2.37 -13.23
C ASP A 28 1.16 -1.61 -12.17
N MET A 29 -0.11 -1.37 -12.48
CA MET A 29 -1.09 -0.92 -11.51
C MET A 29 -2.11 -2.03 -11.29
N LEU A 30 -1.92 -2.79 -10.21
CA LEU A 30 -2.63 -4.03 -9.91
C LEU A 30 -3.67 -3.84 -8.80
N GLY A 31 -4.91 -4.21 -9.07
CA GLY A 31 -5.96 -4.38 -8.07
C GLY A 31 -6.06 -5.83 -7.60
N LEU A 32 -5.75 -6.11 -6.34
CA LEU A 32 -5.94 -7.41 -5.71
C LEU A 32 -7.33 -7.45 -5.08
N VAL A 33 -8.27 -8.10 -5.73
CA VAL A 33 -9.68 -8.15 -5.31
C VAL A 33 -9.99 -9.49 -4.66
N GLY A 34 -10.81 -9.48 -3.61
CA GLY A 34 -11.28 -10.68 -2.94
C GLY A 34 -12.08 -10.36 -1.69
N ASN A 35 -12.93 -11.29 -1.27
CA ASN A 35 -13.74 -11.15 -0.08
C ASN A 35 -12.89 -10.97 1.20
N ASN A 36 -13.52 -10.52 2.28
CA ASN A 36 -12.87 -10.50 3.59
C ASN A 36 -12.45 -11.93 3.98
N GLY A 37 -11.19 -12.06 4.39
CA GLY A 37 -10.59 -13.36 4.70
C GLY A 37 -10.06 -14.16 3.50
N ALA A 38 -10.06 -13.60 2.28
CA ALA A 38 -9.50 -14.23 1.09
C ALA A 38 -7.97 -14.40 1.12
N GLY A 39 -7.26 -13.65 1.99
CA GLY A 39 -5.81 -13.72 2.14
C GLY A 39 -5.06 -12.45 1.69
N LYS A 40 -5.75 -11.38 1.24
CA LYS A 40 -5.14 -10.14 0.71
C LYS A 40 -4.12 -9.52 1.67
N THR A 41 -4.55 -9.18 2.89
CA THR A 41 -3.69 -8.59 3.92
C THR A 41 -2.56 -9.54 4.35
N THR A 42 -2.84 -10.86 4.38
CA THR A 42 -1.82 -11.88 4.67
C THR A 42 -0.74 -11.87 3.60
N LEU A 43 -1.12 -11.85 2.32
CA LEU A 43 -0.20 -11.76 1.21
C LEU A 43 0.65 -10.47 1.29
N PHE A 44 0.03 -9.31 1.53
CA PHE A 44 0.76 -8.05 1.67
C PHE A 44 1.72 -8.05 2.86
N ARG A 45 1.34 -8.63 3.99
CA ARG A 45 2.24 -8.76 5.15
C ARG A 45 3.44 -9.66 4.86
N ILE A 46 3.28 -10.72 4.05
CA ILE A 46 4.40 -11.56 3.61
C ILE A 46 5.29 -10.78 2.62
N MET A 47 4.71 -10.09 1.65
CA MET A 47 5.46 -9.26 0.69
C MET A 47 6.30 -8.17 1.37
N LEU A 48 5.85 -7.70 2.54
CA LEU A 48 6.53 -6.68 3.34
C LEU A 48 7.40 -7.26 4.47
N ASP A 49 7.61 -8.58 4.50
CA ASP A 49 8.34 -9.30 5.56
C ASP A 49 7.83 -9.01 6.99
N LEU A 50 6.56 -8.62 7.11
CA LEU A 50 5.86 -8.45 8.39
C LEU A 50 5.30 -9.77 8.92
N LEU A 51 5.23 -10.78 8.07
CA LEU A 51 4.78 -12.12 8.38
C LEU A 51 5.60 -13.13 7.59
N LYS A 52 6.17 -14.13 8.27
CA LYS A 52 6.93 -15.19 7.61
C LYS A 52 6.00 -16.15 6.87
N ALA A 53 6.33 -16.47 5.62
CA ALA A 53 5.75 -17.59 4.90
C ALA A 53 6.11 -18.92 5.57
N ASP A 54 5.28 -19.94 5.37
CA ASP A 54 5.59 -21.31 5.81
C ASP A 54 6.43 -22.04 4.74
N ASP A 55 6.25 -21.66 3.46
CA ASP A 55 7.03 -22.15 2.32
C ASP A 55 7.06 -21.10 1.21
N GLY A 56 8.03 -21.21 0.30
CA GLY A 56 8.20 -20.31 -0.83
C GLY A 56 8.82 -18.96 -0.45
N LYS A 57 8.75 -18.02 -1.38
CA LYS A 57 9.38 -16.70 -1.22
C LYS A 57 8.71 -15.62 -2.04
N VAL A 58 8.99 -14.37 -1.67
CA VAL A 58 8.68 -13.16 -2.44
C VAL A 58 9.99 -12.47 -2.81
N ILE A 59 10.13 -12.12 -4.08
CA ILE A 59 11.28 -11.41 -4.62
C ILE A 59 10.80 -10.06 -5.13
N ILE A 60 11.45 -8.97 -4.71
CA ILE A 60 11.22 -7.60 -5.19
C ILE A 60 12.53 -7.09 -5.80
N ASN A 61 12.52 -6.80 -7.11
CA ASN A 61 13.69 -6.35 -7.86
C ASN A 61 14.93 -7.22 -7.59
N ASP A 62 14.77 -8.55 -7.77
CA ASP A 62 15.79 -9.58 -7.56
C ASP A 62 16.24 -9.77 -6.10
N ILE A 63 15.59 -9.11 -5.14
CA ILE A 63 15.87 -9.21 -3.71
C ILE A 63 14.81 -10.08 -3.05
N ASP A 64 15.20 -11.19 -2.43
CA ASP A 64 14.35 -11.97 -1.55
C ASP A 64 14.05 -11.16 -0.28
N VAL A 65 12.77 -10.83 -0.05
CA VAL A 65 12.35 -9.93 1.04
C VAL A 65 12.70 -10.48 2.43
N SER A 66 12.86 -11.79 2.56
CA SER A 66 13.21 -12.45 3.83
C SER A 66 14.72 -12.46 4.12
N GLN A 67 15.56 -12.14 3.13
CA GLN A 67 17.02 -12.26 3.22
C GLN A 67 17.75 -10.92 3.24
N SER A 68 17.12 -9.83 2.78
CA SER A 68 17.71 -8.49 2.75
C SER A 68 16.64 -7.44 3.04
N GLU A 69 17.07 -6.29 3.54
CA GLU A 69 16.22 -5.12 3.78
C GLU A 69 16.31 -4.05 2.66
N ASP A 70 17.12 -4.25 1.64
CA ASP A 70 17.40 -3.26 0.59
C ASP A 70 16.15 -2.85 -0.20
N TRP A 71 15.18 -3.78 -0.35
CA TRP A 71 13.89 -3.51 -0.97
C TRP A 71 13.05 -2.47 -0.22
N LYS A 72 13.29 -2.26 1.08
CA LYS A 72 12.52 -1.30 1.90
C LYS A 72 12.72 0.14 1.43
N SER A 73 13.91 0.47 0.93
CA SER A 73 14.24 1.81 0.45
C SER A 73 13.43 2.26 -0.77
N ILE A 74 12.96 1.31 -1.56
CA ILE A 74 12.17 1.52 -2.79
C ILE A 74 10.69 1.21 -2.61
N THR A 75 10.26 0.83 -1.41
CA THR A 75 8.89 0.39 -1.14
C THR A 75 8.21 1.32 -0.15
N GLY A 76 7.01 1.77 -0.52
CA GLY A 76 6.09 2.44 0.38
C GLY A 76 4.87 1.56 0.63
N ALA A 77 4.39 1.49 1.87
CA ALA A 77 3.25 0.66 2.18
C ALA A 77 2.37 1.29 3.27
N PHE A 78 1.07 1.07 3.15
CA PHE A 78 0.11 1.32 4.21
C PHE A 78 -0.89 0.17 4.28
N ILE A 79 -0.86 -0.57 5.39
CA ILE A 79 -1.69 -1.76 5.61
C ILE A 79 -2.86 -1.43 6.52
N ASP A 80 -2.59 -0.80 7.67
CA ASP A 80 -3.61 -0.38 8.61
C ASP A 80 -3.09 0.78 9.50
N ASP A 81 -3.99 1.43 10.22
CA ASP A 81 -3.67 2.57 11.08
C ASP A 81 -2.86 2.21 12.33
N GLY A 82 -2.74 0.92 12.67
CA GLY A 82 -1.87 0.44 13.76
C GLY A 82 -0.38 0.66 13.49
N PHE A 83 0.01 0.95 12.24
CA PHE A 83 1.39 1.32 11.90
C PHE A 83 1.67 2.82 12.02
N LEU A 84 0.67 3.66 12.31
CA LEU A 84 0.87 5.08 12.53
C LEU A 84 1.44 5.34 13.93
N ILE A 85 2.30 6.36 14.06
CA ILE A 85 2.81 6.77 15.37
C ILE A 85 1.79 7.72 16.03
N ASP A 86 0.94 7.15 16.85
CA ASP A 86 -0.23 7.79 17.45
C ASP A 86 0.07 9.04 18.32
N TYR A 87 1.30 9.18 18.80
CA TYR A 87 1.74 10.26 19.70
C TYR A 87 2.37 11.45 18.97
N LEU A 88 2.43 11.41 17.64
CA LEU A 88 2.87 12.53 16.82
C LEU A 88 1.68 13.28 16.22
N THR A 89 1.89 14.54 15.87
CA THR A 89 1.03 15.24 14.93
C THR A 89 1.30 14.71 13.50
N PRO A 90 0.39 14.89 12.54
CA PRO A 90 0.64 14.49 11.15
C PRO A 90 1.92 15.12 10.57
N GLU A 91 2.18 16.39 10.85
CA GLU A 91 3.39 17.08 10.39
C GLU A 91 4.67 16.44 10.97
N GLU A 92 4.69 16.19 12.29
CA GLU A 92 5.80 15.52 12.94
C GLU A 92 6.03 14.12 12.36
N TYR A 93 4.94 13.40 12.07
CA TYR A 93 5.01 12.08 11.46
C TYR A 93 5.55 12.12 10.03
N PHE A 94 5.08 13.04 9.19
CA PHE A 94 5.60 13.20 7.83
C PHE A 94 7.08 13.59 7.83
N TYR A 95 7.51 14.49 8.71
CA TYR A 95 8.93 14.84 8.85
C TYR A 95 9.76 13.67 9.37
N PHE A 96 9.22 12.88 10.30
CA PHE A 96 9.87 11.67 10.79
C PHE A 96 10.10 10.66 9.64
N ILE A 97 9.05 10.35 8.88
CA ILE A 97 9.13 9.46 7.71
C ILE A 97 10.12 10.03 6.67
N GLY A 98 9.98 11.31 6.31
CA GLY A 98 10.89 11.96 5.37
C GLY A 98 12.35 11.84 5.79
N LYS A 99 12.65 12.07 7.07
CA LYS A 99 14.01 11.93 7.62
C LYS A 99 14.57 10.52 7.51
N MET A 100 13.73 9.47 7.68
CA MET A 100 14.15 8.08 7.51
C MET A 100 14.61 7.79 6.07
N TYR A 101 14.05 8.49 5.10
CA TYR A 101 14.43 8.40 3.68
C TYR A 101 15.38 9.50 3.23
N GLY A 102 16.02 10.22 4.18
CA GLY A 102 17.03 11.23 3.90
C GLY A 102 16.51 12.58 3.38
N LEU A 103 15.18 12.79 3.45
CA LEU A 103 14.57 14.06 3.01
C LEU A 103 14.76 15.16 4.07
N LYS A 104 15.01 16.38 3.61
CA LYS A 104 14.95 17.58 4.44
C LYS A 104 13.49 18.02 4.64
N LYS A 105 13.28 18.87 5.63
CA LYS A 105 11.96 19.37 5.96
C LYS A 105 11.30 20.10 4.79
N GLU A 106 12.04 20.93 4.10
CA GLU A 106 11.59 21.71 2.94
C GLU A 106 11.16 20.78 1.80
N GLU A 107 11.89 19.67 1.58
CA GLU A 107 11.53 18.65 0.58
C GLU A 107 10.24 17.90 0.96
N VAL A 108 10.04 17.65 2.26
CA VAL A 108 8.78 17.06 2.75
C VAL A 108 7.61 18.00 2.50
N ASP A 109 7.78 19.29 2.84
CA ASP A 109 6.75 20.32 2.63
C ASP A 109 6.38 20.41 1.13
N GLU A 110 7.34 20.42 0.22
CA GLU A 110 7.11 20.40 -1.23
C GLU A 110 6.37 19.14 -1.69
N ARG A 111 6.72 17.97 -1.14
CA ARG A 111 6.07 16.69 -1.48
C ARG A 111 4.66 16.54 -0.92
N LEU A 112 4.29 17.35 0.07
CA LEU A 112 2.92 17.40 0.60
C LEU A 112 1.97 18.25 -0.26
N ILE A 113 2.46 19.18 -1.08
CA ILE A 113 1.64 20.06 -1.92
C ILE A 113 0.63 19.27 -2.79
N PRO A 114 0.99 18.20 -3.52
CA PRO A 114 0.04 17.45 -4.33
C PRO A 114 -1.14 16.86 -3.53
N PHE A 115 -0.97 16.69 -2.22
CA PHE A 115 -1.97 16.10 -1.34
C PHE A 115 -2.86 17.12 -0.63
N GLU A 116 -2.67 18.44 -0.81
CA GLU A 116 -3.47 19.48 -0.14
C GLU A 116 -4.97 19.25 -0.32
N ARG A 117 -5.40 18.99 -1.55
CA ARG A 117 -6.80 18.73 -1.85
C ARG A 117 -7.30 17.43 -1.20
N PHE A 118 -6.46 16.39 -1.12
CA PHE A 118 -6.79 15.13 -0.45
C PHE A 118 -6.88 15.30 1.07
N MET A 119 -6.03 16.10 1.66
CA MET A 119 -6.06 16.45 3.08
C MET A 119 -7.26 17.32 3.46
N SER A 120 -7.85 18.05 2.50
CA SER A 120 -9.08 18.88 2.69
C SER A 120 -8.98 19.89 3.82
N GLY A 121 -7.78 20.36 4.20
CA GLY A 121 -7.57 21.24 5.34
C GLY A 121 -7.81 20.58 6.72
N GLU A 122 -8.00 19.26 6.78
CA GLU A 122 -8.35 18.56 8.02
C GLU A 122 -7.18 17.81 8.67
N VAL A 123 -6.07 17.64 7.94
CA VAL A 123 -4.95 16.79 8.39
C VAL A 123 -3.84 17.60 9.03
N ILE A 124 -3.36 18.65 8.40
CA ILE A 124 -2.26 19.49 8.87
C ILE A 124 -2.73 20.83 9.42
N GLY A 125 -1.91 21.50 10.27
CA GLY A 125 -2.20 22.81 10.85
C GLY A 125 -2.99 22.79 12.16
N HIS A 126 -3.32 21.61 12.72
CA HIS A 126 -4.25 21.50 13.86
C HIS A 126 -3.60 21.22 15.22
N LYS A 127 -2.29 21.01 15.32
CA LYS A 127 -1.58 20.62 16.56
C LYS A 127 -2.26 19.46 17.31
N LYS A 128 -2.88 18.55 16.57
CA LYS A 128 -3.65 17.41 17.07
C LYS A 128 -2.88 16.13 16.86
N LEU A 129 -2.82 15.24 17.86
CA LEU A 129 -2.13 13.97 17.76
C LEU A 129 -2.92 13.00 16.84
N ILE A 130 -2.20 12.15 16.10
CA ILE A 130 -2.77 11.19 15.14
C ILE A 130 -3.86 10.33 15.79
N ARG A 131 -3.66 9.86 17.03
CA ARG A 131 -4.68 9.08 17.77
C ARG A 131 -6.05 9.73 17.87
N ASN A 132 -6.10 11.04 17.79
CA ASN A 132 -7.34 11.82 17.97
C ASN A 132 -8.05 12.13 16.63
N TYR A 133 -7.49 11.69 15.49
CA TYR A 133 -8.11 11.85 14.18
C TYR A 133 -9.16 10.77 13.91
N SER A 134 -10.10 11.08 13.02
CA SER A 134 -11.06 10.10 12.51
C SER A 134 -10.34 9.00 11.70
N ALA A 135 -10.98 7.84 11.54
CA ALA A 135 -10.44 6.75 10.72
C ALA A 135 -10.13 7.22 9.29
N GLY A 136 -10.99 8.06 8.67
CA GLY A 136 -10.74 8.62 7.35
C GLY A 136 -9.50 9.51 7.28
N ASN A 137 -9.27 10.36 8.28
CA ASN A 137 -8.07 11.20 8.32
C ASN A 137 -6.80 10.39 8.65
N LYS A 138 -6.88 9.37 9.49
CA LYS A 138 -5.79 8.40 9.69
C LYS A 138 -5.45 7.67 8.39
N GLN A 139 -6.47 7.28 7.62
CA GLN A 139 -6.30 6.68 6.29
C GLN A 139 -5.54 7.64 5.35
N LYS A 140 -5.94 8.91 5.29
CA LYS A 140 -5.24 9.93 4.51
C LYS A 140 -3.77 10.06 4.93
N ILE A 141 -3.49 10.15 6.24
CA ILE A 141 -2.13 10.25 6.79
C ILE A 141 -1.29 9.03 6.37
N GLY A 142 -1.82 7.82 6.52
CA GLY A 142 -1.12 6.60 6.16
C GLY A 142 -0.77 6.51 4.67
N ILE A 143 -1.75 6.80 3.81
CA ILE A 143 -1.53 6.79 2.35
C ILE A 143 -0.46 7.83 1.95
N ILE A 144 -0.56 9.06 2.46
CA ILE A 144 0.40 10.13 2.16
C ILE A 144 1.81 9.71 2.61
N SER A 145 1.94 9.17 3.83
CA SER A 145 3.24 8.74 4.37
C SER A 145 3.88 7.65 3.52
N ALA A 146 3.08 6.70 3.01
CA ALA A 146 3.56 5.64 2.12
C ALA A 146 4.08 6.16 0.77
N MET A 147 3.57 7.30 0.30
CA MET A 147 3.95 7.91 -0.99
C MET A 147 5.06 8.97 -0.86
N LEU A 148 5.37 9.42 0.35
CA LEU A 148 6.17 10.63 0.62
C LEU A 148 7.59 10.58 0.04
N HIS A 149 8.24 9.42 0.04
CA HIS A 149 9.61 9.24 -0.44
C HIS A 149 9.71 8.86 -1.93
N TYR A 150 8.58 8.87 -2.64
CA TYR A 150 8.46 8.47 -4.05
C TYR A 150 8.92 7.02 -4.30
N PRO A 151 8.29 6.03 -3.63
CA PRO A 151 8.66 4.64 -3.79
C PRO A 151 8.45 4.12 -5.22
N GLN A 152 9.30 3.18 -5.66
CA GLN A 152 9.14 2.46 -6.91
C GLN A 152 8.04 1.39 -6.81
N LEU A 153 7.77 0.90 -5.59
CA LEU A 153 6.69 -0.02 -5.26
C LEU A 153 5.82 0.58 -4.17
N LEU A 154 4.52 0.72 -4.45
CA LEU A 154 3.53 1.18 -3.49
C LEU A 154 2.50 0.08 -3.23
N ILE A 155 2.35 -0.32 -1.96
CA ILE A 155 1.38 -1.33 -1.52
C ILE A 155 0.37 -0.70 -0.57
N LEU A 156 -0.91 -0.72 -0.92
CA LEU A 156 -1.99 -0.15 -0.14
C LEU A 156 -3.09 -1.18 0.13
N ASP A 157 -3.34 -1.47 1.40
CA ASP A 157 -4.43 -2.39 1.79
C ASP A 157 -5.71 -1.59 2.04
N GLU A 158 -6.75 -1.90 1.25
CA GLU A 158 -8.07 -1.27 1.33
C GLU A 158 -8.03 0.28 1.40
N PRO A 159 -7.31 0.98 0.50
CA PRO A 159 -7.03 2.42 0.62
C PRO A 159 -8.28 3.31 0.52
N PHE A 160 -9.39 2.79 0.04
CA PHE A 160 -10.64 3.55 -0.13
C PHE A 160 -11.57 3.46 1.08
N ASN A 161 -11.27 2.59 2.06
CA ASN A 161 -12.04 2.46 3.27
C ASN A 161 -12.01 3.75 4.10
N PHE A 162 -13.11 4.05 4.79
CA PHE A 162 -13.27 5.22 5.66
C PHE A 162 -13.19 6.59 4.96
N LEU A 163 -12.97 6.63 3.66
CA LEU A 163 -12.94 7.86 2.87
C LEU A 163 -14.34 8.19 2.33
N ASP A 164 -14.68 9.47 2.37
CA ASP A 164 -15.84 9.99 1.68
C ASP A 164 -15.67 9.91 0.15
N PRO A 165 -16.78 9.95 -0.64
CA PRO A 165 -16.71 9.79 -2.10
C PRO A 165 -15.79 10.81 -2.80
N SER A 166 -15.69 12.04 -2.29
CA SER A 166 -14.81 13.07 -2.84
C SER A 166 -13.34 12.68 -2.62
N SER A 167 -12.98 12.30 -1.39
CA SER A 167 -11.64 11.84 -1.04
C SER A 167 -11.25 10.58 -1.82
N GLN A 168 -12.20 9.63 -2.03
CA GLN A 168 -11.96 8.46 -2.89
C GLN A 168 -11.64 8.85 -4.33
N SER A 169 -12.39 9.80 -4.91
CA SER A 169 -12.13 10.27 -6.28
C SER A 169 -10.76 10.94 -6.40
N ILE A 170 -10.38 11.75 -5.41
CA ILE A 170 -9.09 12.44 -5.40
C ILE A 170 -7.94 11.45 -5.31
N ILE A 171 -7.99 10.46 -4.40
CA ILE A 171 -6.90 9.50 -4.25
C ILE A 171 -6.78 8.58 -5.47
N LYS A 172 -7.89 8.19 -6.10
CA LYS A 172 -7.86 7.43 -7.37
C LYS A 172 -7.08 8.20 -8.45
N HIS A 173 -7.34 9.50 -8.58
CA HIS A 173 -6.61 10.35 -9.53
C HIS A 173 -5.13 10.48 -9.16
N LEU A 174 -4.81 10.68 -7.88
CA LEU A 174 -3.43 10.79 -7.41
C LEU A 174 -2.62 9.50 -7.67
N LEU A 175 -3.22 8.33 -7.44
CA LEU A 175 -2.55 7.05 -7.68
C LEU A 175 -2.27 6.80 -9.17
N LYS A 176 -3.22 7.12 -10.05
CA LYS A 176 -2.99 7.06 -11.51
C LYS A 176 -1.87 7.98 -11.96
N LYS A 177 -1.95 9.24 -11.55
CA LYS A 177 -0.94 10.24 -11.85
C LYS A 177 0.44 9.81 -11.34
N TYR A 178 0.49 9.28 -10.11
CA TYR A 178 1.73 8.79 -9.52
C TYR A 178 2.36 7.64 -10.33
N ASN A 179 1.55 6.65 -10.73
CA ASN A 179 2.01 5.55 -11.56
C ASN A 179 2.53 6.05 -12.92
N GLU A 180 1.81 6.97 -13.57
CA GLU A 180 2.19 7.55 -14.87
C GLU A 180 3.48 8.37 -14.79
N GLU A 181 3.63 9.25 -13.79
CA GLU A 181 4.77 10.16 -13.67
C GLU A 181 6.05 9.46 -13.19
N HIS A 182 5.93 8.47 -12.29
CA HIS A 182 7.08 7.81 -11.68
C HIS A 182 7.34 6.40 -12.21
N GLN A 183 6.47 5.87 -13.10
CA GLN A 183 6.51 4.47 -13.55
C GLN A 183 6.56 3.49 -12.36
N ALA A 184 5.94 3.88 -11.25
CA ALA A 184 5.92 3.11 -10.03
C ALA A 184 4.94 1.93 -10.15
N THR A 185 5.32 0.78 -9.62
CA THR A 185 4.39 -0.34 -9.45
C THR A 185 3.46 -0.03 -8.28
N VAL A 186 2.14 -0.09 -8.50
CA VAL A 186 1.12 0.18 -7.49
C VAL A 186 0.25 -1.05 -7.29
N ILE A 187 0.17 -1.55 -6.07
CA ILE A 187 -0.70 -2.69 -5.71
C ILE A 187 -1.71 -2.22 -4.68
N ILE A 188 -2.99 -2.37 -5.00
CA ILE A 188 -4.09 -2.00 -4.11
C ILE A 188 -4.94 -3.23 -3.83
N SER A 189 -5.25 -3.50 -2.56
CA SER A 189 -6.28 -4.47 -2.26
C SER A 189 -7.66 -3.82 -2.20
N SER A 190 -8.69 -4.58 -2.51
CA SER A 190 -10.08 -4.20 -2.24
C SER A 190 -10.99 -5.41 -2.12
N HIS A 191 -12.01 -5.29 -1.28
CA HIS A 191 -13.15 -6.22 -1.28
C HIS A 191 -14.27 -5.74 -2.24
N ASN A 192 -14.14 -4.54 -2.81
CA ASN A 192 -15.09 -3.97 -3.76
C ASN A 192 -14.43 -3.77 -5.13
N LEU A 193 -14.86 -4.58 -6.10
CA LEU A 193 -14.33 -4.54 -7.46
C LEU A 193 -14.49 -3.15 -8.12
N ASN A 194 -15.59 -2.44 -7.87
CA ASN A 194 -15.85 -1.14 -8.49
C ASN A 194 -14.77 -0.10 -8.14
N HIS A 195 -14.18 -0.16 -6.96
CA HIS A 195 -13.12 0.76 -6.58
C HIS A 195 -11.81 0.50 -7.35
N THR A 196 -11.54 -0.76 -7.69
CA THR A 196 -10.30 -1.16 -8.35
C THR A 196 -10.36 -1.03 -9.87
N VAL A 197 -11.49 -1.38 -10.49
CA VAL A 197 -11.66 -1.27 -11.97
C VAL A 197 -11.45 0.16 -12.47
N ASP A 198 -11.89 1.14 -11.70
CA ASP A 198 -11.70 2.56 -12.07
C ASP A 198 -10.23 3.01 -12.05
N VAL A 199 -9.36 2.29 -11.37
CA VAL A 199 -7.98 2.72 -11.07
C VAL A 199 -6.95 1.79 -11.69
N CYS A 200 -7.18 0.48 -11.60
CA CYS A 200 -6.20 -0.53 -11.97
C CYS A 200 -6.56 -1.17 -13.33
N PRO A 201 -5.68 -1.06 -14.33
CA PRO A 201 -5.85 -1.77 -15.60
C PRO A 201 -5.66 -3.28 -15.47
N ARG A 202 -4.99 -3.76 -14.42
CA ARG A 202 -4.81 -5.18 -14.12
C ARG A 202 -5.50 -5.55 -12.82
N ILE A 203 -6.28 -6.63 -12.82
CA ILE A 203 -7.03 -7.08 -11.65
C ILE A 203 -6.78 -8.57 -11.42
N ALA A 204 -6.26 -8.90 -10.24
CA ALA A 204 -6.12 -10.26 -9.75
C ALA A 204 -7.23 -10.56 -8.75
N LEU A 205 -7.97 -11.65 -8.97
CA LEU A 205 -8.98 -12.14 -8.04
C LEU A 205 -8.38 -13.20 -7.12
N LEU A 206 -8.33 -12.87 -5.82
CA LEU A 206 -7.85 -13.77 -4.76
C LEU A 206 -9.03 -14.40 -4.05
N GLU A 207 -9.06 -15.73 -3.98
CA GLU A 207 -10.07 -16.51 -3.29
C GLU A 207 -9.42 -17.66 -2.54
N HIS A 208 -9.72 -17.79 -1.24
CA HIS A 208 -9.14 -18.83 -0.36
C HIS A 208 -7.60 -18.97 -0.47
N GLY A 209 -6.91 -17.84 -0.57
CA GLY A 209 -5.44 -17.81 -0.65
C GLY A 209 -4.85 -18.06 -2.04
N VAL A 210 -5.69 -18.32 -3.05
CA VAL A 210 -5.27 -18.62 -4.43
C VAL A 210 -5.69 -17.51 -5.38
N ILE A 211 -4.82 -17.12 -6.31
CA ILE A 211 -5.18 -16.21 -7.42
C ILE A 211 -5.91 -17.04 -8.47
N ILE A 212 -7.24 -16.86 -8.55
CA ILE A 212 -8.09 -17.65 -9.45
C ILE A 212 -8.28 -17.01 -10.82
N ARG A 213 -8.04 -15.70 -10.93
CA ARG A 213 -8.08 -14.96 -12.20
C ARG A 213 -7.11 -13.80 -12.16
N ASP A 214 -6.54 -13.50 -13.31
CA ASP A 214 -5.74 -12.31 -13.59
C ASP A 214 -6.21 -11.72 -14.92
N ILE A 215 -6.72 -10.50 -14.89
CA ILE A 215 -7.37 -9.84 -16.02
C ILE A 215 -6.63 -8.53 -16.28
N ILE A 216 -6.22 -8.33 -17.53
CA ILE A 216 -5.68 -7.07 -18.03
C ILE A 216 -6.75 -6.44 -18.91
N ASN A 217 -7.20 -5.23 -18.57
CA ASN A 217 -8.21 -4.45 -19.30
C ASN A 217 -7.56 -3.61 -20.40
#